data_e43ad8f960537f587582aca078835025
#
_entry.id   e43ad8f960537f587582aca078835025
#
_cell.length_a   1.000
_cell.length_b   1.000
_cell.length_c   1.000
_cell.angle_alpha   90.00
_cell.angle_beta   90.00
_cell.angle_gamma   90.00
#
_symmetry.space_group_name_H-M   'P 1'
#
loop_
_entity.id
_entity.type
_entity.pdbx_description
1 polymer ?
#
loop_
_entity_poly.entity_id
_entity_poly.type
_entity_poly.pdbx_seq_one_letter_code
_entity_poly.pdbx_strand_id
1 'polypeptide(L)'
;LDVLVVDMDWHYTDPGRGGWTGWTWNKSIFPNPEKFMSQMKDKGLKITINLHPAEGFDYWEECYPALAQSLGKDPAGKERIEWINSDKEFMTNMFDKVMHPMQKEGVDFWWLDWQQHVYDTEMPKLHNTWWINYCYFTDMERHGDRRPMLYHRWGGLGNHRYQIGFSGDATITWKSLEFQPYFTATSSNVLYGYWSHDIGGHLGDSIDPEMYTRWLQYGGFSPVMRTHSSKNGGLNKEPWVFTEEYTNVIRQTVRQRYVMAPYIYAMARKGYDEALALCRPMYYDYPECQEAYDFRSQYMFGDDMLIAPVVKPATDGFAEVDVWLPEGEWFELHTGTMLKGGTVVKRHFALDEYGVYVKAGSVLPFYGNEVNNLDGNDEDITVTVFPGGNGSFSIYEDAGNDKNYAEEFATTEVSNVWNGNVQTVTIAPRQGQYAGMPADRQFKVKVMASVAPEAITVN
;
A
#
# COMPACT_ATOMS: atom_id res chain seq x y z
N LEU A 1 -10.71 -5.92 4.54
CA LEU A 1 -10.42 -4.49 4.32
C LEU A 1 -9.92 -3.86 5.61
N ASP A 2 -8.92 -2.98 5.50
CA ASP A 2 -8.33 -2.28 6.65
C ASP A 2 -8.65 -0.79 6.65
N VAL A 3 -8.80 -0.20 5.47
CA VAL A 3 -9.02 1.23 5.29
C VAL A 3 -10.21 1.48 4.38
N LEU A 4 -11.09 2.36 4.81
CA LEU A 4 -12.10 3.01 3.98
C LEU A 4 -11.59 4.38 3.55
N VAL A 5 -11.47 4.58 2.24
CA VAL A 5 -11.13 5.88 1.65
C VAL A 5 -12.42 6.57 1.22
N VAL A 6 -12.69 7.76 1.76
CA VAL A 6 -13.84 8.57 1.38
C VAL A 6 -13.35 9.72 0.51
N ASP A 7 -13.74 9.70 -0.75
CA ASP A 7 -13.32 10.67 -1.75
C ASP A 7 -14.14 11.97 -1.68
N MET A 8 -13.81 12.93 -2.52
CA MET A 8 -14.21 14.33 -2.48
C MET A 8 -15.72 14.60 -2.27
N ASP A 9 -16.62 13.70 -2.62
CA ASP A 9 -18.06 13.89 -2.41
C ASP A 9 -18.49 13.78 -0.92
N TRP A 10 -17.54 13.53 0.01
CA TRP A 10 -17.85 13.60 1.44
C TRP A 10 -18.27 15.00 1.88
N HIS A 11 -17.77 16.02 1.19
CA HIS A 11 -18.14 17.42 1.42
C HIS A 11 -19.03 17.95 0.29
N TYR A 12 -19.63 19.11 0.51
CA TYR A 12 -20.34 19.79 -0.54
C TYR A 12 -19.37 20.29 -1.63
N THR A 13 -19.65 19.91 -2.87
CA THR A 13 -18.89 20.29 -4.07
C THR A 13 -19.72 21.18 -4.99
N ASP A 14 -20.70 21.90 -4.45
CA ASP A 14 -21.62 22.70 -5.25
C ASP A 14 -20.91 23.92 -5.88
N PRO A 15 -20.73 23.94 -7.22
CA PRO A 15 -20.10 25.06 -7.91
C PRO A 15 -20.90 26.37 -7.82
N GLY A 16 -22.17 26.30 -7.41
CA GLY A 16 -22.98 27.49 -7.14
C GLY A 16 -22.58 28.28 -5.91
N ARG A 17 -21.75 27.70 -5.06
CA ARG A 17 -21.21 28.31 -3.82
C ARG A 17 -19.82 28.93 -3.97
N GLY A 18 -19.22 28.88 -5.16
CA GLY A 18 -18.01 29.67 -5.46
C GLY A 18 -16.67 28.95 -5.29
N GLY A 19 -16.61 27.65 -5.51
CA GLY A 19 -15.32 26.93 -5.55
C GLY A 19 -15.29 25.60 -4.82
N TRP A 20 -14.08 25.08 -4.69
CA TRP A 20 -13.79 23.76 -4.13
C TRP A 20 -13.47 23.78 -2.62
N THR A 21 -13.93 24.79 -1.87
CA THR A 21 -13.80 24.68 -0.42
C THR A 21 -14.60 23.46 0.04
N GLY A 22 -13.98 22.61 0.81
CA GLY A 22 -14.52 21.29 1.11
C GLY A 22 -14.26 20.89 2.55
N TRP A 23 -14.98 21.54 3.49
CA TRP A 23 -14.78 21.34 4.92
C TRP A 23 -16.07 20.97 5.66
N THR A 24 -17.19 20.94 4.95
CA THR A 24 -18.51 20.64 5.51
C THR A 24 -19.06 19.35 4.94
N TRP A 25 -19.39 18.40 5.82
CA TRP A 25 -19.98 17.14 5.42
C TRP A 25 -21.23 17.30 4.59
N ASN A 26 -21.28 16.61 3.46
CA ASN A 26 -22.47 16.54 2.62
C ASN A 26 -23.56 15.71 3.31
N LYS A 27 -24.46 16.36 4.00
CA LYS A 27 -25.52 15.70 4.78
C LYS A 27 -26.53 14.94 3.92
N SER A 28 -26.56 15.16 2.60
CA SER A 28 -27.40 14.37 1.69
C SER A 28 -26.84 12.97 1.46
N ILE A 29 -25.53 12.80 1.54
CA ILE A 29 -24.83 11.51 1.42
C ILE A 29 -24.52 10.93 2.81
N PHE A 30 -24.04 11.78 3.71
CA PHE A 30 -23.69 11.44 5.09
C PHE A 30 -24.58 12.19 6.08
N PRO A 31 -25.84 11.77 6.28
CA PRO A 31 -26.77 12.48 7.19
C PRO A 31 -26.28 12.58 8.63
N ASN A 32 -25.49 11.62 9.07
CA ASN A 32 -24.84 11.58 10.38
C ASN A 32 -23.41 11.02 10.22
N PRO A 33 -22.41 11.89 10.00
CA PRO A 33 -21.02 11.48 9.82
C PRO A 33 -20.43 10.71 11.01
N GLU A 34 -20.71 11.14 12.23
CA GLU A 34 -20.20 10.47 13.45
C GLU A 34 -20.69 9.02 13.54
N LYS A 35 -22.00 8.80 13.27
CA LYS A 35 -22.56 7.45 13.23
C LYS A 35 -21.95 6.61 12.13
N PHE A 36 -21.75 7.20 10.94
CA PHE A 36 -21.09 6.53 9.83
C PHE A 36 -19.68 6.08 10.22
N MET A 37 -18.86 6.97 10.77
CA MET A 37 -17.50 6.66 11.19
C MET A 37 -17.46 5.61 12.32
N SER A 38 -18.35 5.72 13.31
CA SER A 38 -18.47 4.70 14.35
C SER A 38 -18.79 3.32 13.76
N GLN A 39 -19.75 3.23 12.83
CA GLN A 39 -20.10 1.97 12.18
C GLN A 39 -18.95 1.36 11.37
N MET A 40 -18.10 2.18 10.78
CA MET A 40 -16.92 1.69 10.05
C MET A 40 -15.84 1.21 11.02
N LYS A 41 -15.65 1.90 12.13
CA LYS A 41 -14.74 1.46 13.21
C LYS A 41 -15.19 0.15 13.86
N ASP A 42 -16.50 -0.04 14.06
CA ASP A 42 -17.05 -1.31 14.57
C ASP A 42 -16.76 -2.51 13.62
N LYS A 43 -16.45 -2.23 12.36
CA LYS A 43 -16.00 -3.22 11.36
C LYS A 43 -14.48 -3.40 11.30
N GLY A 44 -13.72 -2.72 12.18
CA GLY A 44 -12.26 -2.73 12.19
C GLY A 44 -11.62 -1.85 11.10
N LEU A 45 -12.38 -0.93 10.48
CA LEU A 45 -11.84 -0.08 9.42
C LEU A 45 -11.26 1.22 9.96
N LYS A 46 -10.10 1.61 9.44
CA LYS A 46 -9.57 2.98 9.54
C LYS A 46 -10.20 3.84 8.45
N ILE A 47 -10.33 5.12 8.70
CA ILE A 47 -11.00 6.05 7.78
C ILE A 47 -10.02 7.14 7.36
N THR A 48 -9.92 7.36 6.07
CA THR A 48 -9.27 8.53 5.49
C THR A 48 -10.22 9.26 4.56
N ILE A 49 -10.12 10.58 4.54
CA ILE A 49 -10.90 11.44 3.66
C ILE A 49 -10.00 12.25 2.74
N ASN A 50 -10.47 12.48 1.53
CA ASN A 50 -9.80 13.26 0.51
C ASN A 50 -9.90 14.76 0.81
N LEU A 51 -8.80 15.50 0.65
CA LEU A 51 -8.73 16.94 0.85
C LEU A 51 -8.12 17.64 -0.36
N HIS A 52 -8.72 18.78 -0.74
CA HIS A 52 -8.24 19.72 -1.77
C HIS A 52 -8.20 21.14 -1.16
N PRO A 53 -7.23 21.45 -0.30
CA PRO A 53 -7.31 22.61 0.60
C PRO A 53 -7.00 23.97 -0.05
N ALA A 54 -6.50 24.01 -1.30
CA ALA A 54 -5.95 25.22 -1.92
C ALA A 54 -6.91 26.40 -2.03
N GLU A 55 -8.22 26.15 -2.06
CA GLU A 55 -9.26 27.21 -2.15
C GLU A 55 -9.54 27.89 -0.80
N GLY A 56 -8.89 27.45 0.29
CA GLY A 56 -9.11 28.03 1.61
C GLY A 56 -10.48 27.71 2.21
N PHE A 57 -11.08 28.67 2.92
CA PHE A 57 -12.32 28.49 3.63
C PHE A 57 -13.33 29.58 3.30
N ASP A 58 -14.45 29.17 2.72
CA ASP A 58 -15.56 30.08 2.49
C ASP A 58 -16.47 30.23 3.71
N TYR A 59 -17.21 31.34 3.77
CA TYR A 59 -18.08 31.71 4.89
C TYR A 59 -19.23 30.72 5.16
N TRP A 60 -19.58 29.89 4.21
CA TRP A 60 -20.65 28.88 4.34
C TRP A 60 -20.18 27.55 4.94
N GLU A 61 -18.88 27.37 5.13
CA GLU A 61 -18.34 26.18 5.79
C GLU A 61 -18.73 26.17 7.29
N GLU A 62 -19.14 24.99 7.80
CA GLU A 62 -19.53 24.86 9.22
C GLU A 62 -18.40 25.25 10.19
N CYS A 63 -17.14 25.03 9.80
CA CYS A 63 -15.96 25.40 10.60
C CYS A 63 -15.56 26.89 10.48
N TYR A 64 -16.05 27.61 9.48
CA TYR A 64 -15.63 28.97 9.16
C TYR A 64 -15.76 29.96 10.33
N PRO A 65 -16.90 30.04 11.08
CA PRO A 65 -17.01 31.02 12.17
C PRO A 65 -15.94 30.84 13.24
N ALA A 66 -15.63 29.59 13.62
CA ALA A 66 -14.63 29.30 14.65
C ALA A 66 -13.21 29.63 14.15
N LEU A 67 -12.90 29.30 12.89
CA LEU A 67 -11.61 29.60 12.28
C LEU A 67 -11.42 31.11 12.07
N ALA A 68 -12.42 31.82 11.54
CA ALA A 68 -12.38 33.27 11.32
C ALA A 68 -12.13 34.00 12.66
N GLN A 69 -12.89 33.67 13.69
CA GLN A 69 -12.73 34.28 15.01
C GLN A 69 -11.32 34.02 15.60
N SER A 70 -10.78 32.83 15.45
CA SER A 70 -9.43 32.51 15.95
C SER A 70 -8.32 33.26 15.21
N LEU A 71 -8.56 33.69 13.99
CA LEU A 71 -7.67 34.52 13.18
C LEU A 71 -7.95 36.03 13.33
N GLY A 72 -8.76 36.42 14.31
CA GLY A 72 -9.10 37.82 14.54
C GLY A 72 -9.99 38.47 13.46
N LYS A 73 -10.65 37.64 12.63
CA LYS A 73 -11.59 38.10 11.59
C LYS A 73 -13.02 38.10 12.10
N ASP A 74 -13.84 39.05 11.64
CA ASP A 74 -15.26 39.04 11.93
C ASP A 74 -15.99 38.02 11.03
N PRO A 75 -16.59 36.96 11.60
CA PRO A 75 -17.34 35.98 10.82
C PRO A 75 -18.53 36.59 10.05
N ALA A 76 -19.11 37.70 10.52
CA ALA A 76 -20.21 38.39 9.86
C ALA A 76 -19.77 39.09 8.57
N GLY A 77 -18.49 39.40 8.42
CA GLY A 77 -17.91 39.99 7.22
C GLY A 77 -17.91 39.05 6.03
N LYS A 78 -18.01 37.75 6.23
CA LYS A 78 -18.06 36.72 5.20
C LYS A 78 -16.88 36.74 4.21
N GLU A 79 -15.74 37.23 4.64
CA GLU A 79 -14.52 37.23 3.85
C GLU A 79 -13.96 35.81 3.76
N ARG A 80 -13.59 35.37 2.54
CA ARG A 80 -12.90 34.10 2.37
C ARG A 80 -11.57 34.12 3.14
N ILE A 81 -11.28 33.03 3.82
CA ILE A 81 -9.96 32.80 4.44
C ILE A 81 -9.10 32.08 3.40
N GLU A 82 -8.08 32.78 2.91
CA GLU A 82 -7.16 32.25 1.92
C GLU A 82 -6.32 31.13 2.49
N TRP A 83 -5.91 30.19 1.62
CA TRP A 83 -5.02 29.10 1.98
C TRP A 83 -3.57 29.58 1.86
N ILE A 84 -2.91 29.81 3.01
CA ILE A 84 -1.51 30.23 3.08
C ILE A 84 -0.76 29.28 4.01
N ASN A 85 -0.21 28.20 3.47
CA ASN A 85 0.39 27.15 4.29
C ASN A 85 1.76 27.52 4.87
N SER A 86 2.37 28.61 4.47
CA SER A 86 3.57 29.19 5.09
C SER A 86 3.24 30.06 6.31
N ASP A 87 1.99 30.49 6.47
CA ASP A 87 1.56 31.25 7.65
C ASP A 87 1.34 30.31 8.84
N LYS A 88 2.20 30.47 9.85
CA LYS A 88 2.15 29.64 11.06
C LYS A 88 0.88 29.85 11.89
N GLU A 89 0.38 31.08 11.96
CA GLU A 89 -0.83 31.39 12.72
C GLU A 89 -2.05 30.74 12.04
N PHE A 90 -2.17 30.91 10.73
CA PHE A 90 -3.20 30.23 9.93
C PHE A 90 -3.15 28.72 10.11
N MET A 91 -2.02 28.07 9.90
CA MET A 91 -1.88 26.62 10.00
C MET A 91 -2.20 26.09 11.40
N THR A 92 -1.74 26.78 12.46
CA THR A 92 -2.04 26.38 13.83
C THR A 92 -3.56 26.43 14.10
N ASN A 93 -4.21 27.53 13.72
CA ASN A 93 -5.66 27.68 13.92
C ASN A 93 -6.46 26.71 13.04
N MET A 94 -6.01 26.44 11.82
CA MET A 94 -6.63 25.47 10.92
C MET A 94 -6.58 24.05 11.54
N PHE A 95 -5.46 23.61 12.06
CA PHE A 95 -5.38 22.32 12.75
C PHE A 95 -6.31 22.29 13.96
N ASP A 96 -6.26 23.30 14.83
CA ASP A 96 -7.04 23.34 16.05
C ASP A 96 -8.57 23.40 15.83
N LYS A 97 -9.02 24.17 14.82
CA LYS A 97 -10.44 24.46 14.62
C LYS A 97 -11.09 23.57 13.57
N VAL A 98 -10.30 22.91 12.72
CA VAL A 98 -10.83 22.10 11.61
C VAL A 98 -10.35 20.65 11.69
N MET A 99 -9.04 20.40 11.65
CA MET A 99 -8.51 19.05 11.55
C MET A 99 -8.66 18.22 12.82
N HIS A 100 -8.29 18.76 13.99
CA HIS A 100 -8.40 18.04 15.25
C HIS A 100 -9.84 17.70 15.63
N PRO A 101 -10.86 18.56 15.41
CA PRO A 101 -12.26 18.16 15.54
C PRO A 101 -12.64 16.96 14.67
N MET A 102 -12.27 16.96 13.40
CA MET A 102 -12.56 15.85 12.46
C MET A 102 -11.86 14.54 12.89
N GLN A 103 -10.64 14.62 13.41
CA GLN A 103 -9.94 13.45 13.98
C GLN A 103 -10.68 12.90 15.19
N LYS A 104 -11.21 13.76 16.07
CA LYS A 104 -12.03 13.36 17.22
C LYS A 104 -13.34 12.72 16.80
N GLU A 105 -13.95 13.18 15.71
CA GLU A 105 -15.14 12.59 15.13
C GLU A 105 -14.86 11.19 14.54
N GLY A 106 -13.61 10.92 14.11
CA GLY A 106 -13.26 9.58 13.70
C GLY A 106 -12.36 9.42 12.49
N VAL A 107 -11.89 10.50 11.88
CA VAL A 107 -10.89 10.43 10.80
C VAL A 107 -9.56 9.96 11.37
N ASP A 108 -8.99 8.88 10.80
CA ASP A 108 -7.75 8.28 11.30
C ASP A 108 -6.49 8.90 10.70
N PHE A 109 -6.55 9.30 9.42
CA PHE A 109 -5.45 9.97 8.73
C PHE A 109 -5.96 10.72 7.50
N TRP A 110 -5.07 11.46 6.80
CA TRP A 110 -5.44 12.38 5.74
C TRP A 110 -4.99 11.89 4.38
N TRP A 111 -5.85 12.10 3.37
CA TRP A 111 -5.47 12.01 1.96
C TRP A 111 -5.39 13.41 1.36
N LEU A 112 -4.17 13.91 1.20
CA LEU A 112 -3.89 15.18 0.53
C LEU A 112 -3.78 14.95 -0.97
N ASP A 113 -4.81 15.35 -1.69
CA ASP A 113 -4.84 15.23 -3.14
C ASP A 113 -4.14 16.43 -3.79
N TRP A 114 -4.34 16.65 -5.09
CA TRP A 114 -3.66 17.69 -5.80
C TRP A 114 -3.98 19.09 -5.24
N GLN A 115 -2.99 20.01 -5.39
CA GLN A 115 -3.12 21.41 -5.00
C GLN A 115 -3.15 22.27 -6.24
N GLN A 116 -4.13 23.17 -6.36
CA GLN A 116 -4.31 24.04 -7.51
C GLN A 116 -3.14 25.02 -7.70
N HIS A 117 -2.50 25.44 -6.61
CA HIS A 117 -1.34 26.31 -6.63
C HIS A 117 -0.05 25.52 -6.43
N VAL A 118 0.88 25.61 -7.38
CA VAL A 118 2.17 24.90 -7.29
C VAL A 118 3.02 25.44 -6.16
N TYR A 119 3.03 26.76 -5.97
CA TYR A 119 3.80 27.44 -4.94
C TYR A 119 2.91 28.20 -3.97
N ASP A 120 3.39 28.34 -2.75
CA ASP A 120 2.78 29.19 -1.73
C ASP A 120 2.72 30.66 -2.20
N THR A 121 1.63 31.36 -1.86
CA THR A 121 1.37 32.71 -2.32
C THR A 121 2.23 33.74 -1.60
N GLU A 122 2.55 33.51 -0.35
CA GLU A 122 3.36 34.43 0.50
C GLU A 122 4.84 34.10 0.46
N MET A 123 5.21 32.83 0.22
CA MET A 123 6.59 32.37 0.14
C MET A 123 6.92 31.84 -1.26
N PRO A 124 7.34 32.71 -2.20
CA PRO A 124 7.67 32.31 -3.55
C PRO A 124 8.74 31.21 -3.58
N LYS A 125 8.52 30.17 -4.39
CA LYS A 125 9.34 28.95 -4.52
C LYS A 125 9.15 27.92 -3.43
N LEU A 126 8.38 28.14 -2.37
CA LEU A 126 7.96 27.07 -1.50
C LEU A 126 6.90 26.23 -2.21
N HIS A 127 7.23 24.97 -2.50
CA HIS A 127 6.30 24.06 -3.17
C HIS A 127 5.20 23.64 -2.21
N ASN A 128 3.94 23.91 -2.56
CA ASN A 128 2.79 23.66 -1.70
C ASN A 128 2.66 22.20 -1.30
N THR A 129 2.71 21.27 -2.23
CA THR A 129 2.56 19.83 -1.95
C THR A 129 3.61 19.35 -0.96
N TRP A 130 4.85 19.78 -1.12
CA TRP A 130 5.92 19.38 -0.21
C TRP A 130 5.72 19.94 1.20
N TRP A 131 5.32 21.21 1.32
CA TRP A 131 5.17 21.89 2.61
C TRP A 131 3.93 21.44 3.36
N ILE A 132 2.80 21.26 2.67
CA ILE A 132 1.57 20.78 3.28
C ILE A 132 1.74 19.35 3.82
N ASN A 133 2.44 18.49 3.10
CA ASN A 133 2.74 17.13 3.57
C ASN A 133 3.56 17.16 4.87
N TYR A 134 4.57 18.04 4.94
CA TYR A 134 5.32 18.27 6.17
C TYR A 134 4.41 18.72 7.32
N CYS A 135 3.57 19.71 7.10
CA CYS A 135 2.70 20.25 8.14
C CYS A 135 1.72 19.19 8.69
N TYR A 136 1.03 18.47 7.81
CA TYR A 136 0.06 17.45 8.22
C TYR A 136 0.74 16.26 8.90
N PHE A 137 1.85 15.79 8.36
CA PHE A 137 2.57 14.67 8.94
C PHE A 137 3.10 15.00 10.35
N THR A 138 3.76 16.14 10.49
CA THR A 138 4.33 16.55 11.78
C THR A 138 3.28 16.93 12.81
N ASP A 139 2.10 17.40 12.38
CA ASP A 139 0.97 17.60 13.28
C ASP A 139 0.49 16.25 13.87
N MET A 140 0.24 15.26 13.03
CA MET A 140 -0.13 13.90 13.48
C MET A 140 0.96 13.28 14.37
N GLU A 141 2.24 13.50 14.05
CA GLU A 141 3.36 13.01 14.85
C GLU A 141 3.37 13.64 16.26
N ARG A 142 3.07 14.92 16.37
CA ARG A 142 3.10 15.67 17.66
C ARG A 142 1.87 15.45 18.51
N HIS A 143 0.69 15.40 17.91
CA HIS A 143 -0.59 15.42 18.61
C HIS A 143 -1.28 14.05 18.65
N GLY A 144 -0.95 13.12 17.76
CA GLY A 144 -1.50 11.77 17.74
C GLY A 144 -0.82 10.83 18.73
N ASP A 145 -1.52 9.78 19.11
CA ASP A 145 -1.03 8.63 19.89
C ASP A 145 -0.55 7.46 19.01
N ARG A 146 -0.74 7.58 17.70
CA ARG A 146 -0.48 6.55 16.69
C ARG A 146 0.65 6.96 15.77
N ARG A 147 1.17 5.99 14.99
CA ARG A 147 2.08 6.28 13.88
C ARG A 147 1.41 7.26 12.94
N PRO A 148 2.06 8.39 12.63
CA PRO A 148 1.53 9.29 11.63
C PRO A 148 1.46 8.57 10.29
N MET A 149 0.37 8.73 9.56
CA MET A 149 0.21 8.22 8.21
C MET A 149 -0.40 9.30 7.34
N LEU A 150 0.20 9.51 6.17
CA LEU A 150 -0.27 10.46 5.19
C LEU A 150 -0.33 9.80 3.82
N TYR A 151 -1.46 9.91 3.15
CA TYR A 151 -1.64 9.53 1.77
C TYR A 151 -1.66 10.81 0.93
N HIS A 152 -0.70 10.96 0.00
CA HIS A 152 -0.51 12.22 -0.70
C HIS A 152 -0.06 12.02 -2.14
N ARG A 153 -0.23 13.06 -2.95
CA ARG A 153 0.37 13.09 -4.28
C ARG A 153 1.89 13.28 -4.18
N TRP A 154 2.54 13.23 -5.34
CA TRP A 154 3.98 13.50 -5.45
C TRP A 154 4.34 14.88 -4.86
N GLY A 155 5.56 15.04 -4.44
CA GLY A 155 6.09 16.31 -3.95
C GLY A 155 7.58 16.48 -4.23
N GLY A 156 8.16 15.62 -5.08
CA GLY A 156 9.56 15.62 -5.44
C GLY A 156 10.48 15.00 -4.38
N LEU A 157 11.76 15.28 -4.50
CA LEU A 157 12.79 14.73 -3.62
C LEU A 157 12.56 15.16 -2.16
N GLY A 158 12.70 14.20 -1.25
CA GLY A 158 12.48 14.40 0.18
C GLY A 158 11.05 14.09 0.64
N ASN A 159 10.09 13.98 -0.26
CA ASN A 159 8.68 13.77 0.10
C ASN A 159 8.35 12.32 0.52
N HIS A 160 9.27 11.39 0.30
CA HIS A 160 9.21 10.01 0.81
C HIS A 160 9.11 9.93 2.35
N ARG A 161 9.47 11.02 3.07
CA ARG A 161 9.35 11.12 4.54
C ARG A 161 7.92 11.06 5.04
N TYR A 162 6.94 11.26 4.16
CA TYR A 162 5.52 11.37 4.52
C TYR A 162 4.71 10.18 4.05
N GLN A 163 5.34 9.03 4.00
CA GLN A 163 4.94 7.67 3.66
C GLN A 163 4.38 7.49 2.26
N ILE A 164 3.07 7.63 2.06
CA ILE A 164 2.41 7.07 0.88
C ILE A 164 2.24 8.16 -0.18
N GLY A 165 3.11 8.15 -1.19
CA GLY A 165 2.89 8.87 -2.43
C GLY A 165 2.11 8.04 -3.43
N PHE A 166 1.36 8.67 -4.35
CA PHE A 166 0.66 7.94 -5.40
C PHE A 166 0.77 8.61 -6.77
N SER A 167 0.61 7.79 -7.81
CA SER A 167 0.81 8.20 -9.20
C SER A 167 -0.23 9.22 -9.72
N GLY A 168 -1.36 9.33 -9.03
CA GLY A 168 -2.49 10.15 -9.48
C GLY A 168 -3.35 9.45 -10.53
N ASP A 169 -4.16 10.21 -11.23
CA ASP A 169 -5.24 9.81 -12.11
C ASP A 169 -4.76 9.09 -13.37
N ALA A 170 -4.45 7.80 -13.26
CA ALA A 170 -4.02 7.00 -14.38
C ALA A 170 -5.18 6.69 -15.33
N THR A 171 -4.92 6.65 -16.65
CA THR A 171 -5.91 6.21 -17.62
C THR A 171 -6.15 4.70 -17.54
N ILE A 172 -7.40 4.27 -17.79
CA ILE A 172 -7.81 2.87 -17.81
C ILE A 172 -7.39 2.26 -19.15
N THR A 173 -6.11 1.87 -19.27
CA THR A 173 -5.54 1.27 -20.47
C THR A 173 -4.46 0.25 -20.14
N TRP A 174 -4.28 -0.75 -20.99
CA TRP A 174 -3.17 -1.70 -20.92
C TRP A 174 -1.80 -1.01 -20.90
N LYS A 175 -1.64 0.11 -21.63
CA LYS A 175 -0.41 0.89 -21.63
C LYS A 175 -0.12 1.53 -20.27
N SER A 176 -1.15 2.00 -19.56
CA SER A 176 -0.99 2.48 -18.19
C SER A 176 -0.59 1.34 -17.26
N LEU A 177 -1.23 0.18 -17.37
CA LEU A 177 -0.84 -1.00 -16.59
C LEU A 177 0.61 -1.42 -16.86
N GLU A 178 1.06 -1.46 -18.13
CA GLU A 178 2.43 -1.80 -18.49
C GLU A 178 3.47 -0.87 -17.84
N PHE A 179 3.13 0.40 -17.67
CA PHE A 179 4.00 1.40 -17.05
C PHE A 179 4.05 1.31 -15.51
N GLN A 180 2.98 0.90 -14.84
CA GLN A 180 2.89 0.96 -13.38
C GLN A 180 3.94 0.11 -12.62
N PRO A 181 4.27 -1.13 -13.01
CA PRO A 181 5.31 -1.90 -12.32
C PRO A 181 6.69 -1.20 -12.38
N TYR A 182 7.06 -0.67 -13.54
CA TYR A 182 8.28 0.11 -13.72
C TYR A 182 8.26 1.37 -12.82
N PHE A 183 7.17 2.12 -12.82
CA PHE A 183 7.04 3.35 -12.04
C PHE A 183 7.13 3.05 -10.53
N THR A 184 6.40 2.03 -10.06
CA THR A 184 6.43 1.62 -8.66
C THR A 184 7.81 1.17 -8.22
N ALA A 185 8.49 0.33 -8.99
CA ALA A 185 9.83 -0.14 -8.65
C ALA A 185 10.85 1.00 -8.66
N THR A 186 10.83 1.87 -9.69
CA THR A 186 11.80 2.97 -9.81
C THR A 186 11.56 4.12 -8.83
N SER A 187 10.40 4.21 -8.20
CA SER A 187 10.18 5.18 -7.11
C SER A 187 11.15 4.95 -5.94
N SER A 188 11.64 3.72 -5.76
CA SER A 188 12.68 3.38 -4.78
C SER A 188 14.00 4.13 -4.99
N ASN A 189 14.32 4.55 -6.23
CA ASN A 189 15.53 5.33 -6.53
C ASN A 189 15.57 6.68 -5.81
N VAL A 190 14.41 7.17 -5.36
CA VAL A 190 14.26 8.38 -4.57
C VAL A 190 13.63 8.10 -3.19
N LEU A 191 13.80 6.86 -2.72
CA LEU A 191 13.35 6.37 -1.41
C LEU A 191 11.82 6.30 -1.21
N TYR A 192 11.01 6.41 -2.26
CA TYR A 192 9.57 6.23 -2.17
C TYR A 192 9.19 4.74 -2.06
N GLY A 193 9.48 4.13 -0.89
CA GLY A 193 9.20 2.71 -0.63
C GLY A 193 7.70 2.38 -0.57
N TYR A 194 6.85 3.35 -0.24
CA TYR A 194 5.39 3.20 -0.15
C TYR A 194 4.68 3.92 -1.31
N TRP A 195 5.08 3.59 -2.53
CA TRP A 195 4.43 4.13 -3.71
C TRP A 195 3.12 3.41 -4.01
N SER A 196 2.07 4.18 -4.22
CA SER A 196 0.73 3.70 -4.56
C SER A 196 0.36 4.05 -6.00
N HIS A 197 -0.60 3.36 -6.54
CA HIS A 197 -1.22 3.63 -7.83
C HIS A 197 -2.72 3.33 -7.78
N ASP A 198 -3.48 3.87 -8.72
CA ASP A 198 -4.91 3.61 -8.83
C ASP A 198 -5.11 2.27 -9.52
N ILE A 199 -5.32 1.19 -8.75
CA ILE A 199 -5.52 -0.15 -9.30
C ILE A 199 -6.75 -0.17 -10.19
N GLY A 200 -6.53 -0.54 -11.46
CA GLY A 200 -7.53 -0.53 -12.51
C GLY A 200 -7.67 0.81 -13.24
N GLY A 201 -6.83 1.81 -12.92
CA GLY A 201 -6.87 3.15 -13.48
C GLY A 201 -8.00 4.03 -12.94
N HIS A 202 -7.95 5.34 -13.16
CA HIS A 202 -8.91 6.33 -12.67
C HIS A 202 -9.81 6.87 -13.78
N LEU A 203 -9.21 7.27 -14.91
CA LEU A 203 -9.88 7.96 -16.02
C LEU A 203 -10.22 7.02 -17.17
N GLY A 204 -11.48 7.00 -17.58
CA GLY A 204 -11.98 6.21 -18.71
C GLY A 204 -13.50 6.15 -18.71
N ASP A 205 -14.04 5.40 -19.66
CA ASP A 205 -15.49 5.25 -19.83
C ASP A 205 -15.99 3.84 -19.45
N SER A 206 -15.10 2.85 -19.47
CA SER A 206 -15.42 1.46 -19.17
C SER A 206 -14.20 0.72 -18.62
N ILE A 207 -14.45 -0.40 -17.96
CA ILE A 207 -13.42 -1.31 -17.43
C ILE A 207 -13.42 -2.59 -18.25
N ASP A 208 -12.25 -2.94 -18.78
CA ASP A 208 -11.95 -4.27 -19.29
C ASP A 208 -11.74 -5.21 -18.08
N PRO A 209 -12.58 -6.25 -17.89
CA PRO A 209 -12.48 -7.14 -16.73
C PRO A 209 -11.13 -7.89 -16.64
N GLU A 210 -10.54 -8.28 -17.78
CA GLU A 210 -9.23 -8.91 -17.78
C GLU A 210 -8.16 -7.93 -17.31
N MET A 211 -8.10 -6.74 -17.90
CA MET A 211 -7.13 -5.71 -17.55
C MET A 211 -7.22 -5.35 -16.06
N TYR A 212 -8.44 -5.17 -15.53
CA TYR A 212 -8.64 -4.91 -14.12
C TYR A 212 -8.12 -6.05 -13.24
N THR A 213 -8.42 -7.30 -13.58
CA THR A 213 -7.96 -8.47 -12.86
C THR A 213 -6.43 -8.56 -12.87
N ARG A 214 -5.78 -8.36 -14.02
CA ARG A 214 -4.31 -8.32 -14.13
C ARG A 214 -3.69 -7.18 -13.35
N TRP A 215 -4.34 -6.01 -13.35
CA TRP A 215 -3.89 -4.88 -12.55
C TRP A 215 -4.00 -5.16 -11.05
N LEU A 216 -5.06 -5.85 -10.64
CA LEU A 216 -5.24 -6.24 -9.24
C LEU A 216 -4.21 -7.31 -8.82
N GLN A 217 -3.92 -8.30 -9.67
CA GLN A 217 -2.85 -9.28 -9.43
C GLN A 217 -1.50 -8.59 -9.21
N TYR A 218 -1.13 -7.65 -10.07
CA TYR A 218 0.04 -6.80 -9.86
C TYR A 218 -0.08 -5.97 -8.56
N GLY A 219 -1.23 -5.38 -8.30
CA GLY A 219 -1.51 -4.60 -7.08
C GLY A 219 -1.32 -5.40 -5.78
N GLY A 220 -1.58 -6.71 -5.81
CA GLY A 220 -1.31 -7.63 -4.69
C GLY A 220 0.18 -7.71 -4.32
N PHE A 221 1.07 -7.40 -5.27
CA PHE A 221 2.53 -7.34 -5.10
C PHE A 221 3.07 -5.90 -5.25
N SER A 222 2.29 -4.92 -4.88
CA SER A 222 2.71 -3.52 -4.77
C SER A 222 2.76 -3.08 -3.30
N PRO A 223 3.41 -1.98 -2.94
CA PRO A 223 3.50 -1.56 -1.54
C PRO A 223 2.13 -1.25 -0.93
N VAL A 224 1.25 -0.61 -1.69
CA VAL A 224 -0.11 -0.25 -1.27
C VAL A 224 -1.13 -0.84 -2.24
N MET A 225 -2.06 -1.63 -1.71
CA MET A 225 -3.15 -2.21 -2.49
C MET A 225 -4.42 -1.39 -2.30
N ARG A 226 -4.71 -0.49 -3.23
CA ARG A 226 -5.88 0.40 -3.24
C ARG A 226 -6.57 0.39 -4.60
N THR A 227 -7.83 0.03 -4.65
CA THR A 227 -8.66 0.22 -5.85
C THR A 227 -9.22 1.64 -5.86
N HIS A 228 -9.27 2.26 -7.02
CA HIS A 228 -9.79 3.61 -7.18
C HIS A 228 -10.30 3.85 -8.59
N SER A 229 -11.31 4.71 -8.74
CA SER A 229 -11.82 5.19 -10.03
C SER A 229 -12.54 6.52 -9.85
N SER A 230 -12.75 7.25 -10.94
CA SER A 230 -13.68 8.36 -10.94
C SER A 230 -15.13 7.87 -10.70
N LYS A 231 -16.03 8.76 -10.33
CA LYS A 231 -17.44 8.45 -10.06
C LYS A 231 -18.32 8.16 -11.30
N ASN A 232 -17.71 7.89 -12.45
CA ASN A 232 -18.44 7.46 -13.64
C ASN A 232 -19.03 6.07 -13.40
N GLY A 233 -20.34 5.91 -13.56
CA GLY A 233 -21.04 4.64 -13.29
C GLY A 233 -20.62 3.46 -14.16
N GLY A 234 -19.87 3.69 -15.26
CA GLY A 234 -19.23 2.63 -16.06
C GLY A 234 -17.93 2.09 -15.47
N LEU A 235 -17.47 2.65 -14.34
CA LEU A 235 -16.15 2.34 -13.76
C LEU A 235 -16.25 1.62 -12.41
N ASN A 236 -17.33 0.88 -12.19
CA ASN A 236 -17.50 0.07 -10.97
C ASN A 236 -16.46 -1.02 -10.88
N LYS A 237 -15.78 -1.11 -9.75
CA LYS A 237 -14.68 -2.06 -9.48
C LYS A 237 -14.95 -3.02 -8.33
N GLU A 238 -16.16 -3.00 -7.80
CA GLU A 238 -16.56 -3.93 -6.77
C GLU A 238 -16.54 -5.37 -7.34
N PRO A 239 -15.97 -6.33 -6.61
CA PRO A 239 -15.80 -7.70 -7.14
C PRO A 239 -17.07 -8.32 -7.70
N TRP A 240 -18.23 -7.99 -7.14
CA TRP A 240 -19.54 -8.57 -7.51
C TRP A 240 -20.16 -8.02 -8.80
N VAL A 241 -19.56 -6.98 -9.43
CA VAL A 241 -20.04 -6.47 -10.73
C VAL A 241 -19.50 -7.29 -11.91
N PHE A 242 -18.50 -8.11 -11.68
CA PHE A 242 -17.88 -8.96 -12.69
C PHE A 242 -18.52 -10.34 -12.74
N THR A 243 -18.22 -11.12 -13.78
CA THR A 243 -18.66 -12.53 -13.86
C THR A 243 -17.98 -13.35 -12.75
N GLU A 244 -18.54 -14.52 -12.45
CA GLU A 244 -18.04 -15.40 -11.39
C GLU A 244 -16.56 -15.77 -11.59
N GLU A 245 -16.12 -15.96 -12.82
CA GLU A 245 -14.74 -16.25 -13.18
C GLU A 245 -13.79 -15.17 -12.66
N TYR A 246 -14.03 -13.91 -13.04
CA TYR A 246 -13.21 -12.76 -12.59
C TYR A 246 -13.33 -12.54 -11.08
N THR A 247 -14.55 -12.63 -10.54
CA THR A 247 -14.80 -12.47 -9.10
C THR A 247 -13.99 -13.46 -8.27
N ASN A 248 -13.86 -14.69 -8.70
CA ASN A 248 -13.10 -15.72 -8.01
C ASN A 248 -11.59 -15.41 -8.03
N VAL A 249 -11.04 -14.99 -9.17
CA VAL A 249 -9.63 -14.59 -9.26
C VAL A 249 -9.34 -13.34 -8.43
N ILE A 250 -10.21 -12.32 -8.47
CA ILE A 250 -10.11 -11.12 -7.64
C ILE A 250 -10.06 -11.50 -6.16
N ARG A 251 -10.99 -12.36 -5.72
CA ARG A 251 -11.06 -12.83 -4.32
C ARG A 251 -9.78 -13.55 -3.91
N GLN A 252 -9.28 -14.46 -4.73
CA GLN A 252 -8.04 -15.20 -4.47
C GLN A 252 -6.85 -14.24 -4.33
N THR A 253 -6.73 -13.26 -5.24
CA THR A 253 -5.66 -12.26 -5.22
C THR A 253 -5.68 -11.42 -3.93
N VAL A 254 -6.87 -10.93 -3.53
CA VAL A 254 -7.01 -10.16 -2.28
C VAL A 254 -6.65 -11.01 -1.07
N ARG A 255 -7.15 -12.25 -0.99
CA ARG A 255 -6.82 -13.17 0.12
C ARG A 255 -5.34 -13.48 0.19
N GLN A 256 -4.69 -13.71 -0.95
CA GLN A 256 -3.25 -13.95 -1.00
C GLN A 256 -2.46 -12.75 -0.44
N ARG A 257 -2.85 -11.53 -0.78
CA ARG A 257 -2.23 -10.32 -0.22
C ARG A 257 -2.27 -10.30 1.31
N TYR A 258 -3.41 -10.66 1.90
CA TYR A 258 -3.56 -10.73 3.36
C TYR A 258 -2.71 -11.83 3.98
N VAL A 259 -2.69 -12.99 3.38
CA VAL A 259 -1.86 -14.12 3.85
C VAL A 259 -0.38 -13.78 3.83
N MET A 260 0.09 -12.95 2.89
CA MET A 260 1.49 -12.49 2.81
C MET A 260 1.85 -11.37 3.80
N ALA A 261 0.92 -10.90 4.63
CA ALA A 261 1.18 -9.76 5.52
C ALA A 261 2.40 -9.92 6.43
N PRO A 262 2.72 -11.09 7.04
CA PRO A 262 3.93 -11.26 7.84
C PRO A 262 5.22 -11.02 7.05
N TYR A 263 5.29 -11.48 5.80
CA TYR A 263 6.42 -11.21 4.91
C TYR A 263 6.53 -9.72 4.58
N ILE A 264 5.42 -9.12 4.16
CA ILE A 264 5.36 -7.71 3.77
C ILE A 264 5.75 -6.80 4.93
N TYR A 265 5.27 -7.11 6.13
CA TYR A 265 5.52 -6.31 7.32
C TYR A 265 6.99 -6.38 7.77
N ALA A 266 7.60 -7.57 7.70
CA ALA A 266 9.03 -7.72 7.94
C ALA A 266 9.88 -6.97 6.91
N MET A 267 9.47 -6.96 5.63
CA MET A 267 10.14 -6.16 4.60
C MET A 267 9.92 -4.65 4.78
N ALA A 268 8.79 -4.24 5.34
CA ALA A 268 8.55 -2.85 5.72
C ALA A 268 9.50 -2.42 6.85
N ARG A 269 9.73 -3.30 7.84
CA ARG A 269 10.73 -3.08 8.89
C ARG A 269 12.14 -2.96 8.31
N LYS A 270 12.50 -3.84 7.39
CA LYS A 270 13.79 -3.75 6.67
C LYS A 270 13.91 -2.43 5.91
N GLY A 271 12.82 -1.96 5.29
CA GLY A 271 12.77 -0.65 4.66
C GLY A 271 13.05 0.50 5.62
N TYR A 272 12.60 0.40 6.86
CA TYR A 272 12.89 1.37 7.91
C TYR A 272 14.37 1.30 8.36
N ASP A 273 14.89 0.11 8.60
CA ASP A 273 16.24 -0.09 9.13
C ASP A 273 17.34 0.16 8.08
N GLU A 274 17.12 -0.21 6.81
CA GLU A 274 18.13 -0.25 5.75
C GLU A 274 17.84 0.69 4.57
N ALA A 275 16.71 1.40 4.58
CA ALA A 275 16.23 2.24 3.46
C ALA A 275 16.01 1.44 2.15
N LEU A 276 15.71 0.15 2.23
CA LEU A 276 15.41 -0.71 1.10
C LEU A 276 13.89 -0.83 0.89
N ALA A 277 13.41 -0.42 -0.26
CA ALA A 277 11.99 -0.53 -0.59
C ALA A 277 11.55 -1.99 -0.79
N LEU A 278 10.27 -2.25 -0.49
CA LEU A 278 9.63 -3.55 -0.76
C LEU A 278 9.67 -3.90 -2.26
N CYS A 279 9.37 -2.95 -3.14
CA CYS A 279 9.47 -3.11 -4.60
C CYS A 279 10.74 -2.44 -5.10
N ARG A 280 11.66 -3.22 -5.67
CA ARG A 280 12.95 -2.73 -6.16
C ARG A 280 13.16 -3.13 -7.63
N PRO A 281 13.69 -2.22 -8.46
CA PRO A 281 14.12 -2.62 -9.81
C PRO A 281 15.15 -3.75 -9.74
N MET A 282 15.12 -4.63 -10.73
CA MET A 282 16.04 -5.78 -10.79
C MET A 282 17.52 -5.40 -10.69
N TYR A 283 17.90 -4.21 -11.14
CA TYR A 283 19.30 -3.74 -11.11
C TYR A 283 19.83 -3.40 -9.72
N TYR A 284 19.01 -3.40 -8.66
CA TYR A 284 19.50 -3.29 -7.28
C TYR A 284 20.26 -4.55 -6.86
N ASP A 285 19.73 -5.71 -7.24
CA ASP A 285 20.30 -7.01 -6.90
C ASP A 285 21.23 -7.55 -8.02
N TYR A 286 21.02 -7.11 -9.28
CA TYR A 286 21.72 -7.60 -10.46
C TYR A 286 22.25 -6.47 -11.36
N PRO A 287 23.08 -5.53 -10.83
CA PRO A 287 23.48 -4.32 -11.56
C PRO A 287 24.35 -4.61 -12.80
N GLU A 288 25.02 -5.76 -12.84
CA GLU A 288 25.92 -6.14 -13.94
C GLU A 288 25.19 -6.86 -15.09
N CYS A 289 23.88 -7.18 -14.92
CA CYS A 289 23.10 -7.87 -15.93
C CYS A 289 22.31 -6.86 -16.78
N GLN A 290 22.49 -6.90 -18.08
CA GLN A 290 21.75 -6.01 -19.01
C GLN A 290 20.24 -6.27 -18.95
N GLU A 291 19.84 -7.50 -18.75
CA GLU A 291 18.43 -7.92 -18.61
C GLU A 291 17.73 -7.23 -17.43
N ALA A 292 18.48 -6.90 -16.35
CA ALA A 292 17.93 -6.17 -15.21
C ALA A 292 17.42 -4.76 -15.59
N TYR A 293 17.90 -4.20 -16.70
CA TYR A 293 17.50 -2.91 -17.25
C TYR A 293 16.49 -3.05 -18.40
N ASP A 294 16.50 -4.19 -19.10
CA ASP A 294 15.65 -4.43 -20.27
C ASP A 294 14.26 -4.92 -19.88
N PHE A 295 14.15 -5.79 -18.84
CA PHE A 295 12.89 -6.33 -18.33
C PHE A 295 12.23 -5.37 -17.30
N ARG A 296 11.86 -4.18 -17.74
CA ARG A 296 11.44 -3.06 -16.88
C ARG A 296 10.19 -3.30 -16.04
N SER A 297 9.31 -4.19 -16.47
CA SER A 297 8.10 -4.55 -15.70
C SER A 297 8.37 -5.57 -14.61
N GLN A 298 9.54 -6.25 -14.63
CA GLN A 298 9.97 -7.14 -13.57
C GLN A 298 10.61 -6.37 -12.42
N TYR A 299 10.42 -6.88 -11.20
CA TYR A 299 10.99 -6.28 -10.01
C TYR A 299 11.14 -7.30 -8.88
N MET A 300 11.99 -7.01 -7.91
CA MET A 300 12.06 -7.76 -6.65
C MET A 300 11.00 -7.24 -5.68
N PHE A 301 10.25 -8.16 -5.10
CA PHE A 301 9.30 -7.90 -4.01
C PHE A 301 9.86 -8.47 -2.71
N GLY A 302 10.47 -7.62 -1.91
CA GLY A 302 11.37 -8.03 -0.84
C GLY A 302 12.63 -8.70 -1.42
N ASP A 303 13.28 -9.54 -0.61
CA ASP A 303 14.57 -10.13 -0.98
C ASP A 303 14.45 -11.44 -1.78
N ASP A 304 13.31 -12.10 -1.68
CA ASP A 304 13.15 -13.49 -2.07
C ASP A 304 12.25 -13.69 -3.29
N MET A 305 11.38 -12.74 -3.61
CA MET A 305 10.40 -12.89 -4.67
C MET A 305 10.70 -11.98 -5.88
N LEU A 306 10.71 -12.56 -7.06
CA LEU A 306 10.71 -11.85 -8.34
C LEU A 306 9.29 -11.86 -8.90
N ILE A 307 8.79 -10.69 -9.27
CA ILE A 307 7.47 -10.50 -9.85
C ILE A 307 7.62 -10.15 -11.34
N ALA A 308 6.94 -10.92 -12.19
CA ALA A 308 6.80 -10.67 -13.61
C ALA A 308 5.31 -10.52 -13.96
N PRO A 309 4.73 -9.32 -13.79
CA PRO A 309 3.29 -9.14 -13.94
C PRO A 309 2.83 -9.29 -15.38
N VAL A 310 1.60 -9.78 -15.55
CA VAL A 310 0.92 -9.78 -16.86
C VAL A 310 0.41 -8.37 -17.13
N VAL A 311 0.96 -7.73 -18.16
CA VAL A 311 0.66 -6.32 -18.51
C VAL A 311 0.13 -6.17 -19.93
N LYS A 312 -0.22 -7.28 -20.58
CA LYS A 312 -0.81 -7.35 -21.92
C LYS A 312 -2.00 -8.30 -21.93
N PRO A 313 -2.97 -8.10 -22.82
CA PRO A 313 -4.14 -8.97 -22.90
C PRO A 313 -3.77 -10.39 -23.31
N ALA A 314 -4.57 -11.35 -22.88
CA ALA A 314 -4.49 -12.73 -23.30
C ALA A 314 -4.89 -12.89 -24.78
N THR A 315 -4.33 -13.89 -25.43
CA THR A 315 -4.75 -14.39 -26.73
C THR A 315 -5.08 -15.87 -26.58
N ASP A 316 -6.22 -16.28 -27.07
CA ASP A 316 -6.70 -17.68 -26.96
C ASP A 316 -6.70 -18.21 -25.51
N GLY A 317 -7.05 -17.33 -24.53
CA GLY A 317 -7.16 -17.65 -23.11
C GLY A 317 -5.84 -17.60 -22.31
N PHE A 318 -4.72 -17.28 -22.95
CA PHE A 318 -3.42 -17.21 -22.27
C PHE A 318 -2.69 -15.89 -22.57
N ALA A 319 -2.14 -15.30 -21.52
CA ALA A 319 -1.21 -14.17 -21.64
C ALA A 319 0.23 -14.68 -21.76
N GLU A 320 0.94 -14.27 -22.80
CA GLU A 320 2.35 -14.61 -23.01
C GLU A 320 3.24 -13.56 -22.34
N VAL A 321 4.19 -14.03 -21.53
CA VAL A 321 5.17 -13.18 -20.85
C VAL A 321 6.56 -13.78 -20.98
N ASP A 322 7.51 -13.01 -21.46
CA ASP A 322 8.92 -13.34 -21.38
C ASP A 322 9.44 -12.94 -20.01
N VAL A 323 9.99 -13.88 -19.26
CA VAL A 323 10.48 -13.70 -17.90
C VAL A 323 11.98 -13.95 -17.88
N TRP A 324 12.75 -12.96 -17.47
CA TRP A 324 14.15 -13.16 -17.17
C TRP A 324 14.31 -13.66 -15.73
N LEU A 325 14.90 -14.84 -15.58
CA LEU A 325 15.28 -15.39 -14.28
C LEU A 325 16.81 -15.26 -14.14
N PRO A 326 17.31 -14.49 -13.16
CA PRO A 326 18.74 -14.42 -12.84
C PRO A 326 19.34 -15.80 -12.54
N GLU A 327 20.67 -15.92 -12.56
CA GLU A 327 21.34 -17.17 -12.24
C GLU A 327 20.87 -17.77 -10.91
N GLY A 328 20.76 -19.10 -10.84
CA GLY A 328 20.28 -19.87 -9.70
C GLY A 328 19.04 -20.69 -10.04
N GLU A 329 18.39 -21.19 -9.02
CA GLU A 329 17.13 -21.94 -9.13
C GLU A 329 15.99 -21.11 -8.57
N TRP A 330 14.84 -21.14 -9.24
CA TRP A 330 13.66 -20.38 -8.91
C TRP A 330 12.44 -21.29 -8.87
N PHE A 331 11.56 -21.04 -7.93
CA PHE A 331 10.28 -21.75 -7.83
C PHE A 331 9.12 -20.84 -8.19
N GLU A 332 8.28 -21.28 -9.10
CA GLU A 332 6.99 -20.62 -9.31
C GLU A 332 6.11 -20.79 -8.08
N LEU A 333 5.71 -19.70 -7.45
CA LEU A 333 5.03 -19.73 -6.14
C LEU A 333 3.74 -20.54 -6.16
N HIS A 334 2.96 -20.42 -7.23
CA HIS A 334 1.63 -21.05 -7.34
C HIS A 334 1.68 -22.54 -7.67
N THR A 335 2.62 -22.96 -8.51
CA THR A 335 2.72 -24.34 -9.00
C THR A 335 3.75 -25.18 -8.26
N GLY A 336 4.73 -24.53 -7.60
CA GLY A 336 5.91 -25.17 -7.04
C GLY A 336 6.89 -25.68 -8.12
N THR A 337 6.68 -25.32 -9.37
CA THR A 337 7.57 -25.70 -10.47
C THR A 337 8.93 -25.04 -10.31
N MET A 338 9.98 -25.83 -10.30
CA MET A 338 11.36 -25.34 -10.26
C MET A 338 11.83 -25.01 -11.68
N LEU A 339 12.42 -23.83 -11.83
CA LEU A 339 13.00 -23.32 -13.07
C LEU A 339 14.47 -22.99 -12.86
N LYS A 340 15.30 -23.28 -13.84
CA LYS A 340 16.69 -22.88 -13.84
C LYS A 340 16.81 -21.45 -14.37
N GLY A 341 17.50 -20.60 -13.63
CA GLY A 341 17.81 -19.23 -14.04
C GLY A 341 19.04 -19.13 -14.94
N GLY A 342 19.50 -17.87 -15.15
CA GLY A 342 20.53 -17.51 -16.14
C GLY A 342 19.95 -17.46 -17.55
N THR A 343 18.63 -17.29 -17.70
CA THR A 343 17.96 -17.36 -19.00
C THR A 343 16.64 -16.60 -19.00
N VAL A 344 16.14 -16.34 -20.20
CA VAL A 344 14.76 -15.85 -20.41
C VAL A 344 13.88 -17.06 -20.69
N VAL A 345 12.79 -17.18 -19.94
CA VAL A 345 11.78 -18.22 -20.14
C VAL A 345 10.48 -17.61 -20.62
N LYS A 346 9.88 -18.22 -21.65
CA LYS A 346 8.56 -17.82 -22.13
C LYS A 346 7.50 -18.53 -21.31
N ARG A 347 6.59 -17.76 -20.69
CA ARG A 347 5.52 -18.29 -19.87
C ARG A 347 4.17 -17.92 -20.46
N HIS A 348 3.20 -18.80 -20.27
CA HIS A 348 1.80 -18.61 -20.67
C HIS A 348 0.94 -18.70 -19.40
N PHE A 349 0.19 -17.66 -19.10
CA PHE A 349 -0.61 -17.55 -17.90
C PHE A 349 -2.11 -17.51 -18.23
N ALA A 350 -2.87 -18.45 -17.70
CA ALA A 350 -4.32 -18.37 -17.63
C ALA A 350 -4.74 -17.18 -16.76
N LEU A 351 -6.03 -16.86 -16.69
CA LEU A 351 -6.52 -15.67 -15.98
C LEU A 351 -6.16 -15.67 -14.48
N ASP A 352 -6.17 -16.81 -13.84
CA ASP A 352 -5.85 -17.03 -12.41
C ASP A 352 -4.35 -17.23 -12.14
N GLU A 353 -3.53 -17.22 -13.17
CA GLU A 353 -2.07 -17.40 -13.09
C GLU A 353 -1.33 -16.11 -13.38
N TYR A 354 -0.19 -15.91 -12.73
CA TYR A 354 0.72 -14.77 -12.94
C TYR A 354 2.13 -15.08 -12.40
N GLY A 355 3.14 -14.35 -12.91
CA GLY A 355 4.53 -14.65 -12.65
C GLY A 355 4.99 -14.18 -11.27
N VAL A 356 5.12 -15.12 -10.34
CA VAL A 356 5.79 -14.94 -9.03
C VAL A 356 6.79 -16.06 -8.85
N TYR A 357 8.06 -15.69 -8.71
CA TYR A 357 9.17 -16.63 -8.61
C TYR A 357 9.93 -16.40 -7.31
N VAL A 358 10.25 -17.48 -6.62
CA VAL A 358 10.94 -17.46 -5.32
C VAL A 358 12.30 -18.12 -5.49
N LYS A 359 13.36 -17.51 -4.94
CA LYS A 359 14.71 -18.08 -4.95
C LYS A 359 14.75 -19.40 -4.22
N ALA A 360 15.53 -20.36 -4.71
CA ALA A 360 15.87 -21.57 -3.96
C ALA A 360 16.55 -21.21 -2.63
N GLY A 361 16.19 -21.91 -1.57
CA GLY A 361 16.66 -21.63 -0.22
C GLY A 361 15.80 -20.68 0.60
N SER A 362 14.94 -19.88 -0.03
CA SER A 362 14.13 -18.86 0.63
C SER A 362 13.20 -19.42 1.71
N VAL A 363 12.88 -18.55 2.67
CA VAL A 363 11.95 -18.78 3.76
C VAL A 363 10.89 -17.67 3.72
N LEU A 364 9.64 -18.01 3.47
CA LEU A 364 8.55 -17.05 3.39
C LEU A 364 7.53 -17.30 4.51
N PRO A 365 7.37 -16.36 5.46
CA PRO A 365 6.32 -16.44 6.47
C PRO A 365 4.99 -15.93 5.89
N PHE A 366 3.95 -16.71 6.07
CA PHE A 366 2.58 -16.36 5.71
C PHE A 366 1.64 -16.60 6.90
N TYR A 367 0.50 -15.95 6.95
CA TYR A 367 -0.53 -16.35 7.90
C TYR A 367 -1.01 -17.78 7.61
N GLY A 368 -1.28 -18.53 8.65
CA GLY A 368 -1.75 -19.92 8.57
C GLY A 368 -3.20 -20.06 8.16
N ASN A 369 -3.99 -18.99 8.34
CA ASN A 369 -5.40 -18.92 8.06
C ASN A 369 -5.73 -17.70 7.18
N GLU A 370 -6.95 -17.70 6.61
CA GLU A 370 -7.46 -16.52 5.93
C GLU A 370 -7.81 -15.44 6.95
N VAL A 371 -7.38 -14.22 6.69
CA VAL A 371 -7.68 -13.04 7.49
C VAL A 371 -8.47 -12.02 6.68
N ASN A 372 -9.38 -11.32 7.34
CA ASN A 372 -10.25 -10.33 6.71
C ASN A 372 -9.82 -8.87 6.96
N ASN A 373 -8.97 -8.69 7.97
CA ASN A 373 -8.48 -7.40 8.44
C ASN A 373 -7.18 -7.64 9.21
N LEU A 374 -6.25 -6.70 9.19
CA LEU A 374 -4.93 -6.82 9.83
C LEU A 374 -4.88 -6.20 11.23
N ASP A 375 -5.96 -5.57 11.70
CA ASP A 375 -5.99 -4.94 13.02
C ASP A 375 -6.10 -6.00 14.13
N GLY A 376 -5.11 -6.06 15.02
CA GLY A 376 -5.05 -7.02 16.12
C GLY A 376 -4.86 -8.47 15.70
N ASN A 377 -4.23 -8.73 14.58
CA ASN A 377 -4.09 -10.08 14.03
C ASN A 377 -2.89 -10.82 14.65
N ASP A 378 -3.16 -11.87 15.39
CA ASP A 378 -2.19 -12.75 16.06
C ASP A 378 -2.20 -14.18 15.52
N GLU A 379 -2.62 -14.36 14.28
CA GLU A 379 -2.78 -15.63 13.59
C GLU A 379 -1.51 -16.50 13.57
N ASP A 380 -1.70 -17.80 13.49
CA ASP A 380 -0.62 -18.77 13.30
C ASP A 380 0.18 -18.47 12.01
N ILE A 381 1.47 -18.81 12.05
CA ILE A 381 2.37 -18.59 10.94
C ILE A 381 2.65 -19.90 10.19
N THR A 382 2.46 -19.89 8.89
CA THR A 382 2.97 -20.91 7.98
C THR A 382 4.29 -20.44 7.39
N VAL A 383 5.36 -21.10 7.74
CA VAL A 383 6.68 -20.88 7.14
C VAL A 383 6.80 -21.75 5.90
N THR A 384 6.83 -21.14 4.74
CA THR A 384 7.05 -21.84 3.46
C THR A 384 8.53 -21.79 3.11
N VAL A 385 9.18 -22.94 2.97
CA VAL A 385 10.60 -23.06 2.63
C VAL A 385 10.79 -23.67 1.25
N PHE A 386 11.77 -23.19 0.54
CA PHE A 386 12.10 -23.62 -0.81
C PHE A 386 13.42 -24.39 -0.81
N PRO A 387 13.46 -25.64 -1.32
CA PRO A 387 14.68 -26.44 -1.35
C PRO A 387 15.73 -25.90 -2.31
N GLY A 388 16.90 -26.54 -2.37
CA GLY A 388 17.97 -26.24 -3.32
C GLY A 388 18.95 -25.17 -2.87
N GLY A 389 18.81 -24.62 -1.67
CA GLY A 389 19.71 -23.60 -1.12
C GLY A 389 19.53 -23.40 0.37
N ASN A 390 20.42 -22.60 0.94
CA ASN A 390 20.31 -22.14 2.33
C ASN A 390 19.75 -20.71 2.35
N GLY A 391 18.97 -20.41 3.39
CA GLY A 391 18.45 -19.09 3.60
C GLY A 391 17.89 -18.90 5.00
N SER A 392 17.57 -17.67 5.33
CA SER A 392 16.90 -17.34 6.58
C SER A 392 15.97 -16.15 6.40
N PHE A 393 15.05 -15.99 7.34
CA PHE A 393 14.14 -14.88 7.38
C PHE A 393 13.85 -14.48 8.83
N SER A 394 13.90 -13.19 9.11
CA SER A 394 13.55 -12.64 10.41
C SER A 394 12.11 -12.14 10.37
N ILE A 395 11.19 -12.86 11.00
CA ILE A 395 9.79 -12.44 11.15
C ILE A 395 9.76 -11.31 12.16
N TYR A 396 9.22 -10.17 11.76
CA TYR A 396 9.07 -8.98 12.60
C TYR A 396 7.62 -8.81 13.05
N GLU A 397 7.44 -8.47 14.32
CA GLU A 397 6.14 -8.22 14.95
C GLU A 397 6.24 -7.06 15.93
N ASP A 398 5.21 -6.21 16.01
CA ASP A 398 5.05 -5.14 16.99
C ASP A 398 3.57 -4.92 17.32
N ALA A 399 3.24 -3.91 18.12
CA ALA A 399 1.86 -3.60 18.51
C ALA A 399 0.98 -3.04 17.36
N GLY A 400 1.50 -2.90 16.16
CA GLY A 400 0.78 -2.48 14.94
C GLY A 400 0.72 -0.99 14.74
N ASN A 401 0.14 -0.23 15.63
CA ASN A 401 -0.21 1.16 15.36
C ASN A 401 0.32 2.18 16.38
N ASP A 402 1.12 1.77 17.35
CA ASP A 402 1.74 2.67 18.29
C ASP A 402 3.01 3.36 17.75
N LYS A 403 3.58 4.27 18.52
CA LYS A 403 4.82 4.98 18.16
C LYS A 403 6.09 4.28 18.63
N ASN A 404 5.98 3.20 19.38
CA ASN A 404 7.10 2.55 20.07
C ASN A 404 7.81 1.52 19.18
N TYR A 405 7.39 1.33 17.95
CA TYR A 405 7.88 0.32 16.99
C TYR A 405 9.40 0.30 16.80
N ALA A 406 10.10 1.37 17.15
CA ALA A 406 11.56 1.43 17.06
C ALA A 406 12.24 0.62 18.19
N GLU A 407 11.58 0.51 19.35
CA GLU A 407 12.12 -0.09 20.57
C GLU A 407 11.31 -1.30 21.06
N GLU A 408 9.98 -1.27 20.88
CA GLU A 408 9.05 -2.30 21.33
C GLU A 408 8.60 -3.19 20.17
N PHE A 409 9.37 -4.21 19.88
CA PHE A 409 9.09 -5.20 18.84
C PHE A 409 9.66 -6.57 19.20
N ALA A 410 9.23 -7.59 18.48
CA ALA A 410 9.80 -8.91 18.57
C ALA A 410 10.23 -9.44 17.20
N THR A 411 11.26 -10.29 17.20
CA THR A 411 11.71 -10.99 15.99
C THR A 411 11.78 -12.48 16.24
N THR A 412 11.46 -13.27 15.22
CA THR A 412 11.65 -14.72 15.20
C THR A 412 12.47 -15.08 13.99
N GLU A 413 13.70 -15.52 14.20
CA GLU A 413 14.56 -15.97 13.12
C GLU A 413 14.16 -17.38 12.69
N VAL A 414 13.98 -17.57 11.38
CA VAL A 414 13.75 -18.89 10.79
C VAL A 414 14.83 -19.16 9.77
N SER A 415 15.54 -20.28 9.92
CA SER A 415 16.58 -20.70 8.99
C SER A 415 16.22 -21.98 8.27
N ASN A 416 16.66 -22.08 7.03
CA ASN A 416 16.55 -23.22 6.15
C ASN A 416 17.95 -23.62 5.71
N VAL A 417 18.42 -24.78 6.16
CA VAL A 417 19.78 -25.27 5.86
C VAL A 417 19.67 -26.60 5.13
N TRP A 418 20.27 -26.66 3.96
CA TRP A 418 20.35 -27.83 3.12
C TRP A 418 21.74 -28.46 3.22
N ASN A 419 21.82 -29.72 3.69
CA ASN A 419 23.06 -30.46 3.78
C ASN A 419 22.90 -31.84 3.14
N GLY A 420 23.40 -31.98 1.93
CA GLY A 420 23.22 -33.19 1.12
C GLY A 420 21.74 -33.49 0.86
N ASN A 421 21.23 -34.58 1.44
CA ASN A 421 19.84 -35.00 1.33
C ASN A 421 18.96 -34.59 2.52
N VAL A 422 19.51 -33.82 3.46
CA VAL A 422 18.80 -33.42 4.68
C VAL A 422 18.53 -31.91 4.62
N GLN A 423 17.28 -31.55 4.74
CA GLN A 423 16.83 -30.17 4.94
C GLN A 423 16.47 -29.97 6.40
N THR A 424 17.08 -28.97 7.03
CA THR A 424 16.80 -28.59 8.41
C THR A 424 16.20 -27.21 8.45
N VAL A 425 14.98 -27.13 8.97
CA VAL A 425 14.32 -25.86 9.23
C VAL A 425 14.35 -25.61 10.73
N THR A 426 14.92 -24.50 11.13
CA THR A 426 15.03 -24.12 12.55
C THR A 426 14.24 -22.83 12.78
N ILE A 427 13.33 -22.87 13.75
CA ILE A 427 12.61 -21.68 14.23
C ILE A 427 13.22 -21.35 15.59
N ALA A 428 13.94 -20.23 15.65
CA ALA A 428 14.60 -19.79 16.87
C ALA A 428 13.60 -19.25 17.91
N PRO A 429 13.94 -19.23 19.18
CA PRO A 429 13.14 -18.55 20.20
C PRO A 429 12.95 -17.07 19.84
N ARG A 430 11.72 -16.59 20.00
CA ARG A 430 11.36 -15.19 19.78
C ARG A 430 12.21 -14.27 20.67
N GLN A 431 12.72 -13.19 20.11
CA GLN A 431 13.51 -12.16 20.77
C GLN A 431 12.73 -10.85 20.84
N GLY A 432 12.80 -10.15 21.98
CA GLY A 432 12.09 -8.88 22.18
C GLY A 432 10.68 -9.07 22.72
N GLN A 433 9.97 -7.95 22.85
CA GLN A 433 8.60 -7.90 23.37
C GLN A 433 7.90 -6.63 22.92
N TYR A 434 6.58 -6.66 22.86
CA TYR A 434 5.72 -5.51 22.56
C TYR A 434 4.36 -5.66 23.25
N ALA A 435 3.62 -4.58 23.36
CA ALA A 435 2.30 -4.57 24.01
C ALA A 435 1.30 -5.43 23.18
N GLY A 436 0.62 -6.37 23.86
CA GLY A 436 -0.34 -7.28 23.22
C GLY A 436 0.30 -8.50 22.54
N MET A 437 1.61 -8.72 22.71
CA MET A 437 2.30 -9.87 22.13
C MET A 437 1.67 -11.19 22.60
N PRO A 438 1.28 -12.12 21.68
CA PRO A 438 0.74 -13.41 22.06
C PRO A 438 1.79 -14.22 22.86
N ALA A 439 1.33 -14.89 23.94
CA ALA A 439 2.21 -15.69 24.78
C ALA A 439 2.81 -16.86 23.98
N ASP A 440 1.98 -17.52 23.20
CA ASP A 440 2.33 -18.66 22.37
C ASP A 440 2.00 -18.40 20.91
N ARG A 441 2.77 -18.98 19.99
CA ARG A 441 2.55 -18.93 18.55
C ARG A 441 2.71 -20.32 17.94
N GLN A 442 1.76 -20.75 17.15
CA GLN A 442 1.91 -21.98 16.38
C GLN A 442 2.59 -21.70 15.05
N PHE A 443 3.50 -22.58 14.70
CA PHE A 443 4.17 -22.56 13.40
C PHE A 443 3.85 -23.82 12.62
N LYS A 444 3.50 -23.66 11.36
CA LYS A 444 3.37 -24.74 10.39
C LYS A 444 4.51 -24.61 9.39
N VAL A 445 5.27 -25.67 9.15
CA VAL A 445 6.31 -25.66 8.12
C VAL A 445 5.79 -26.33 6.87
N LYS A 446 5.83 -25.60 5.74
CA LYS A 446 5.49 -26.10 4.41
C LYS A 446 6.76 -26.13 3.56
N VAL A 447 7.12 -27.31 3.05
CA VAL A 447 8.27 -27.48 2.14
C VAL A 447 7.74 -27.54 0.71
N MET A 448 8.25 -26.67 -0.15
CA MET A 448 7.92 -26.64 -1.59
C MET A 448 8.81 -27.66 -2.32
N ALA A 449 8.45 -28.93 -2.25
CA ALA A 449 9.20 -30.01 -2.88
C ALA A 449 8.30 -30.84 -3.81
N SER A 450 8.87 -31.32 -4.91
CA SER A 450 8.16 -32.18 -5.87
C SER A 450 8.05 -33.64 -5.41
N VAL A 451 8.80 -34.03 -4.38
CA VAL A 451 8.84 -35.39 -3.83
C VAL A 451 8.68 -35.32 -2.32
N ALA A 452 7.83 -36.18 -1.77
CA ALA A 452 7.67 -36.29 -0.33
C ALA A 452 8.99 -36.74 0.33
N PRO A 453 9.32 -36.23 1.55
CA PRO A 453 10.51 -36.66 2.27
C PRO A 453 10.36 -38.13 2.71
N GLU A 454 11.48 -38.87 2.77
CA GLU A 454 11.48 -40.23 3.28
C GLU A 454 11.18 -40.31 4.78
N ALA A 455 11.60 -39.29 5.54
CA ALA A 455 11.35 -39.17 6.97
C ALA A 455 11.25 -37.68 7.38
N ILE A 456 10.46 -37.42 8.41
CA ILE A 456 10.35 -36.12 9.08
C ILE A 456 10.64 -36.34 10.58
N THR A 457 11.52 -35.53 11.12
CA THR A 457 11.80 -35.49 12.56
C THR A 457 11.51 -34.08 13.08
N VAL A 458 10.77 -33.98 14.17
CA VAL A 458 10.51 -32.72 14.88
C VAL A 458 11.16 -32.82 16.26
N ASN A 459 12.06 -31.87 16.57
CA ASN A 459 12.81 -31.83 17.84
C ASN A 459 12.38 -30.62 18.67
#